data_df24c929b63afc2f5a970baac45d83a7
#
_entry.id   df24c929b63afc2f5a970baac45d83a7
#
_cell.length_a   1.000
_cell.length_b   1.000
_cell.length_c   1.000
_cell.angle_alpha   90.00
_cell.angle_beta   90.00
_cell.angle_gamma   90.00
#
_symmetry.space_group_name_H-M   'P 1'
#
loop_
_entity.id
_entity.type
_entity.pdbx_description
1 polymer ?
#
loop_
_entity_poly.entity_id
_entity_poly.type
_entity_poly.pdbx_seq_one_letter_code
_entity_poly.pdbx_strand_id
1 'polypeptide(L)'
;YHSGVMMGFQQDEDGNITWGYGQRYVKYDLMGREIYNRRLPVGYSDFSHSLDNAQNGHSFIRVASSDHRRADGKRVHTVRDVIAEIDQNGKVVDEWRLWEILDPYRDNVMKVLDQGAVCLNIDASQAGKTMSAADLAKLETSDKFGDIVGTGEGRNWAHVNSVDYDPTDDSIIISSRHQSAIIKIGRDKKIKWIFSSPEGWRDGWKEKLLTPVKDGKPIACHGSTCEGDFDYTWTQHTAFRIDEKSDKHVIYVTAFDNGDARGMDQPALAEMKYSRAVVYRIDQDKKTIEQVW
;
A
#
# COMPACT_ATOMS: atom_id res chain seq x y z
N TYR A 1 -10.27 18.00 13.45
CA TYR A 1 -9.90 18.92 12.37
C TYR A 1 -8.40 18.85 12.16
N HIS A 2 -7.92 17.93 11.37
CA HIS A 2 -6.62 18.10 10.78
C HIS A 2 -6.78 19.12 9.65
N SER A 3 -6.42 20.35 9.90
CA SER A 3 -6.24 21.40 8.90
C SER A 3 -5.18 20.87 7.94
N GLY A 4 -5.63 20.48 6.75
CA GLY A 4 -4.92 19.54 5.96
C GLY A 4 -3.56 20.02 5.50
N VAL A 5 -2.61 19.20 5.76
CA VAL A 5 -1.43 19.11 4.90
C VAL A 5 -1.95 18.78 3.51
N MET A 6 -1.60 19.59 2.53
CA MET A 6 -1.85 19.31 1.12
C MET A 6 -1.07 18.06 0.74
N MET A 7 -1.76 17.07 0.18
CA MET A 7 -1.17 15.79 -0.20
C MET A 7 -1.36 15.51 -1.68
N GLY A 8 -0.41 14.79 -2.27
CA GLY A 8 -0.52 14.25 -3.61
C GLY A 8 -0.66 15.32 -4.69
N PHE A 9 0.11 16.38 -4.58
CA PHE A 9 0.17 17.39 -5.63
C PHE A 9 0.78 16.77 -6.90
N GLN A 10 -0.03 16.68 -7.95
CA GLN A 10 0.41 16.11 -9.22
C GLN A 10 -0.28 16.77 -10.40
N GLN A 11 0.32 16.65 -11.56
CA GLN A 11 -0.31 16.99 -12.83
C GLN A 11 -1.11 15.79 -13.34
N ASP A 12 -2.35 16.02 -13.70
CA ASP A 12 -3.24 15.02 -14.29
C ASP A 12 -3.02 14.91 -15.81
N GLU A 13 -3.56 13.87 -16.44
CA GLU A 13 -3.42 13.62 -17.90
C GLU A 13 -3.90 14.78 -18.76
N ASP A 14 -4.88 15.54 -18.29
CA ASP A 14 -5.39 16.73 -18.99
C ASP A 14 -4.55 17.99 -18.78
N GLY A 15 -3.39 17.86 -18.11
CA GLY A 15 -2.46 18.95 -17.82
C GLY A 15 -2.83 19.81 -16.61
N ASN A 16 -3.96 19.56 -15.97
CA ASN A 16 -4.39 20.28 -14.77
C ASN A 16 -3.70 19.73 -13.51
N ILE A 17 -3.79 20.46 -12.42
CA ILE A 17 -3.16 20.09 -11.14
C ILE A 17 -4.21 19.58 -10.17
N THR A 18 -3.95 18.43 -9.56
CA THR A 18 -4.79 17.82 -8.53
C THR A 18 -4.06 17.65 -7.22
N TRP A 19 -4.78 17.75 -6.12
CA TRP A 19 -4.31 17.38 -4.77
C TRP A 19 -5.50 17.16 -3.82
N GLY A 20 -5.21 16.59 -2.65
CA GLY A 20 -6.20 16.46 -1.58
C GLY A 20 -5.76 17.12 -0.28
N TYR A 21 -6.70 17.40 0.57
CA TYR A 21 -6.47 17.90 1.93
C TYR A 21 -7.64 17.58 2.86
N GLY A 22 -7.35 16.99 4.00
CA GLY A 22 -8.38 16.62 4.98
C GLY A 22 -9.49 15.73 4.38
N GLN A 23 -10.68 16.28 4.26
CA GLN A 23 -11.87 15.59 3.73
C GLN A 23 -12.24 16.08 2.32
N ARG A 24 -11.27 16.61 1.57
CA ARG A 24 -11.51 17.21 0.25
C ARG A 24 -10.43 16.83 -0.74
N TYR A 25 -10.79 16.88 -2.02
CA TYR A 25 -9.87 16.82 -3.14
C TYR A 25 -10.25 17.87 -4.20
N VAL A 26 -9.26 18.37 -4.90
CA VAL A 26 -9.40 19.53 -5.76
C VAL A 26 -8.68 19.37 -7.08
N LYS A 27 -9.14 20.12 -8.08
CA LYS A 27 -8.47 20.24 -9.36
C LYS A 27 -8.45 21.70 -9.80
N TYR A 28 -7.30 22.15 -10.26
CA TYR A 28 -7.06 23.52 -10.73
C TYR A 28 -6.35 23.47 -12.10
N ASP A 29 -6.63 24.47 -12.95
CA ASP A 29 -5.83 24.66 -14.13
C ASP A 29 -4.47 25.31 -13.81
N LEU A 30 -3.57 25.34 -14.78
CA LEU A 30 -2.22 25.92 -14.59
C LEU A 30 -2.24 27.46 -14.36
N MET A 31 -3.37 28.11 -14.56
CA MET A 31 -3.58 29.54 -14.27
C MET A 31 -4.16 29.76 -12.88
N GLY A 32 -4.33 28.67 -12.08
CA GLY A 32 -4.86 28.74 -10.72
C GLY A 32 -6.38 28.88 -10.63
N ARG A 33 -7.13 28.63 -11.74
CA ARG A 33 -8.60 28.64 -11.69
C ARG A 33 -9.09 27.29 -11.20
N GLU A 34 -10.00 27.32 -10.22
CA GLU A 34 -10.63 26.12 -9.68
C GLU A 34 -11.54 25.46 -10.72
N ILE A 35 -11.26 24.19 -11.03
CA ILE A 35 -12.11 23.35 -11.85
C ILE A 35 -13.14 22.66 -10.97
N TYR A 36 -12.69 22.09 -9.85
CA TYR A 36 -13.55 21.61 -8.79
C TYR A 36 -12.87 21.58 -7.42
N ASN A 37 -13.69 21.64 -6.37
CA ASN A 37 -13.30 21.48 -4.99
C ASN A 37 -14.37 20.65 -4.28
N ARG A 38 -14.11 19.35 -4.16
CA ARG A 38 -15.12 18.37 -3.74
C ARG A 38 -14.82 17.84 -2.35
N ARG A 39 -15.88 17.54 -1.61
CA ARG A 39 -15.78 16.73 -0.41
C ARG A 39 -15.65 15.25 -0.81
N LEU A 40 -15.05 14.46 0.07
CA LEU A 40 -15.08 13.00 -0.07
C LEU A 40 -16.53 12.52 -0.19
N PRO A 41 -16.78 11.45 -0.94
CA PRO A 41 -18.10 10.83 -1.01
C PRO A 41 -18.63 10.44 0.36
N VAL A 42 -19.96 10.41 0.52
CA VAL A 42 -20.57 10.02 1.80
C VAL A 42 -20.18 8.59 2.16
N GLY A 43 -19.79 8.37 3.41
CA GLY A 43 -19.34 7.08 3.92
C GLY A 43 -17.81 6.90 3.92
N TYR A 44 -17.07 7.86 3.38
CA TYR A 44 -15.60 7.82 3.35
C TYR A 44 -14.98 8.99 4.10
N SER A 45 -13.82 8.74 4.67
CA SER A 45 -13.03 9.72 5.40
C SER A 45 -11.54 9.62 5.04
N ASP A 46 -10.76 10.57 5.54
CA ASP A 46 -9.30 10.47 5.59
C ASP A 46 -8.62 10.34 4.22
N PHE A 47 -8.84 11.32 3.34
CA PHE A 47 -8.07 11.42 2.09
C PHE A 47 -6.56 11.34 2.37
N SER A 48 -5.89 10.53 1.59
CA SER A 48 -4.46 10.30 1.75
C SER A 48 -3.73 10.21 0.41
N HIS A 49 -2.51 10.74 0.38
CA HIS A 49 -1.59 10.72 -0.74
C HIS A 49 -2.14 11.48 -1.96
N SER A 50 -2.46 10.82 -3.07
CA SER A 50 -2.81 11.47 -4.34
C SER A 50 -4.15 11.00 -4.91
N LEU A 51 -4.63 11.69 -5.94
CA LEU A 51 -5.59 11.14 -6.88
C LEU A 51 -4.79 10.45 -7.98
N ASP A 52 -4.99 9.16 -8.17
CA ASP A 52 -4.33 8.44 -9.26
C ASP A 52 -5.33 8.23 -10.41
N ASN A 53 -4.82 8.25 -11.63
CA ASN A 53 -5.66 8.09 -12.82
C ASN A 53 -6.22 6.67 -12.90
N ALA A 54 -7.49 6.58 -13.29
CA ALA A 54 -8.18 5.36 -13.65
C ALA A 54 -8.67 5.45 -15.10
N GLN A 55 -9.33 4.41 -15.58
CA GLN A 55 -9.88 4.43 -16.93
C GLN A 55 -11.00 5.46 -17.10
N ASN A 56 -11.25 5.86 -18.34
CA ASN A 56 -12.41 6.70 -18.74
C ASN A 56 -12.49 8.07 -18.04
N GLY A 57 -11.35 8.64 -17.67
CA GLY A 57 -11.28 9.89 -16.93
C GLY A 57 -11.73 9.79 -15.48
N HIS A 58 -11.83 8.59 -14.95
CA HIS A 58 -12.03 8.34 -13.52
C HIS A 58 -10.74 8.58 -12.74
N SER A 59 -10.84 8.58 -11.43
CA SER A 59 -9.69 8.67 -10.54
C SER A 59 -9.84 7.70 -9.37
N PHE A 60 -8.72 7.21 -8.87
CA PHE A 60 -8.66 6.50 -7.59
C PHE A 60 -8.38 7.48 -6.47
N ILE A 61 -9.10 7.34 -5.38
CA ILE A 61 -8.83 8.02 -4.12
C ILE A 61 -8.55 6.98 -3.03
N ARG A 62 -7.59 7.28 -2.16
CA ARG A 62 -7.29 6.48 -0.97
C ARG A 62 -7.97 7.10 0.22
N VAL A 63 -8.84 6.34 0.84
CA VAL A 63 -9.73 6.78 1.90
C VAL A 63 -9.84 5.70 2.98
N ALA A 64 -10.71 5.91 3.94
CA ALA A 64 -11.07 4.95 4.98
C ALA A 64 -12.58 4.76 5.07
N SER A 65 -12.97 3.65 5.68
CA SER A 65 -14.34 3.35 6.06
C SER A 65 -14.34 2.67 7.43
N SER A 66 -15.29 3.00 8.28
CA SER A 66 -15.41 2.47 9.64
C SER A 66 -16.34 1.25 9.77
N ASP A 67 -16.62 0.57 8.65
CA ASP A 67 -17.55 -0.58 8.65
C ASP A 67 -16.91 -1.91 9.01
N HIS A 68 -15.60 -1.93 9.18
CA HIS A 68 -14.85 -3.14 9.47
C HIS A 68 -14.98 -3.55 10.94
N ARG A 69 -14.76 -4.86 11.18
CA ARG A 69 -14.68 -5.42 12.51
C ARG A 69 -13.40 -6.22 12.67
N ARG A 70 -12.74 -6.03 13.81
CA ARG A 70 -11.58 -6.85 14.15
C ARG A 70 -12.02 -8.18 14.80
N ALA A 71 -11.06 -9.06 15.13
CA ALA A 71 -11.30 -10.42 15.59
C ALA A 71 -12.19 -10.54 16.84
N ASP A 72 -12.16 -9.53 17.72
CA ASP A 72 -13.02 -9.47 18.94
C ASP A 72 -14.44 -8.91 18.66
N GLY A 73 -14.76 -8.62 17.40
CA GLY A 73 -16.06 -8.12 16.98
C GLY A 73 -16.28 -6.61 17.14
N LYS A 74 -15.36 -5.88 17.75
CA LYS A 74 -15.46 -4.42 17.85
C LYS A 74 -15.34 -3.77 16.47
N ARG A 75 -16.11 -2.71 16.23
CA ARG A 75 -15.93 -1.88 15.04
C ARG A 75 -14.59 -1.16 15.12
N VAL A 76 -13.92 -1.10 13.99
CA VAL A 76 -12.62 -0.45 13.88
C VAL A 76 -12.70 0.80 13.02
N HIS A 77 -11.96 1.81 13.43
CA HIS A 77 -11.65 2.99 12.63
C HIS A 77 -10.30 2.74 11.96
N THR A 78 -10.31 2.57 10.65
CA THR A 78 -9.09 2.39 9.84
C THR A 78 -8.75 3.65 9.06
N VAL A 79 -7.55 3.70 8.50
CA VAL A 79 -7.10 4.77 7.62
C VAL A 79 -6.34 4.19 6.43
N ARG A 80 -6.47 4.81 5.25
CA ARG A 80 -5.69 4.50 4.04
C ARG A 80 -5.79 3.03 3.58
N ASP A 81 -6.93 2.43 3.76
CA ASP A 81 -7.17 1.01 3.45
C ASP A 81 -8.40 0.74 2.58
N VAL A 82 -9.02 1.80 2.09
CA VAL A 82 -10.05 1.72 1.05
C VAL A 82 -9.60 2.50 -0.17
N ILE A 83 -9.70 1.87 -1.33
CA ILE A 83 -9.49 2.53 -2.61
C ILE A 83 -10.87 2.66 -3.25
N ALA A 84 -11.28 3.89 -3.52
CA ALA A 84 -12.51 4.15 -4.24
C ALA A 84 -12.19 4.71 -5.63
N GLU A 85 -12.80 4.14 -6.65
CA GLU A 85 -12.82 4.69 -7.99
C GLU A 85 -14.00 5.67 -8.09
N ILE A 86 -13.70 6.90 -8.47
CA ILE A 86 -14.69 7.95 -8.64
C ILE A 86 -14.76 8.37 -10.11
N ASP A 87 -15.98 8.66 -10.57
CA ASP A 87 -16.22 9.21 -11.91
C ASP A 87 -15.85 10.71 -11.97
N GLN A 88 -15.98 11.28 -13.16
CA GLN A 88 -15.73 12.71 -13.42
C GLN A 88 -16.59 13.65 -12.58
N ASN A 89 -17.71 13.17 -12.01
CA ASN A 89 -18.61 13.94 -11.14
C ASN A 89 -18.30 13.74 -9.65
N GLY A 90 -17.35 12.85 -9.32
CA GLY A 90 -16.98 12.49 -7.95
C GLY A 90 -17.89 11.45 -7.33
N LYS A 91 -18.70 10.74 -8.13
CA LYS A 91 -19.50 9.61 -7.66
C LYS A 91 -18.65 8.36 -7.62
N VAL A 92 -18.72 7.61 -6.52
CA VAL A 92 -18.07 6.30 -6.42
C VAL A 92 -18.73 5.31 -7.38
N VAL A 93 -17.92 4.70 -8.23
CA VAL A 93 -18.36 3.70 -9.22
C VAL A 93 -17.88 2.30 -8.85
N ASP A 94 -16.80 2.20 -8.08
CA ASP A 94 -16.28 0.93 -7.57
C ASP A 94 -15.40 1.18 -6.34
N GLU A 95 -15.15 0.12 -5.53
CA GLU A 95 -14.27 0.20 -4.37
C GLU A 95 -13.53 -1.11 -4.08
N TRP A 96 -12.34 -0.99 -3.51
CA TRP A 96 -11.56 -2.09 -2.94
C TRP A 96 -11.40 -1.84 -1.44
N ARG A 97 -12.11 -2.63 -0.65
CA ARG A 97 -12.04 -2.60 0.82
C ARG A 97 -10.95 -3.58 1.25
N LEU A 98 -9.76 -3.07 1.48
CA LEU A 98 -8.57 -3.91 1.65
C LEU A 98 -8.63 -4.80 2.90
N TRP A 99 -9.36 -4.40 3.94
CA TRP A 99 -9.59 -5.25 5.12
C TRP A 99 -10.24 -6.59 4.77
N GLU A 100 -11.04 -6.63 3.71
CA GLU A 100 -11.72 -7.84 3.23
C GLU A 100 -10.88 -8.63 2.22
N ILE A 101 -9.80 -8.03 1.70
CA ILE A 101 -8.99 -8.59 0.61
C ILE A 101 -7.63 -9.07 1.12
N LEU A 102 -6.98 -8.27 1.98
CA LEU A 102 -5.64 -8.51 2.49
C LEU A 102 -5.68 -9.04 3.93
N ASP A 103 -4.51 -9.42 4.44
CA ASP A 103 -4.35 -9.85 5.83
C ASP A 103 -4.01 -8.68 6.75
N PRO A 104 -4.97 -8.10 7.48
CA PRO A 104 -4.71 -7.00 8.41
C PRO A 104 -3.95 -7.43 9.67
N TYR A 105 -3.77 -8.75 9.87
CA TYR A 105 -3.13 -9.34 11.04
C TYR A 105 -1.80 -10.04 10.71
N ARG A 106 -1.27 -9.81 9.52
CA ARG A 106 0.09 -10.28 9.19
C ARG A 106 1.08 -9.79 10.24
N ASP A 107 2.05 -10.63 10.62
CA ASP A 107 2.98 -10.33 11.71
C ASP A 107 3.79 -9.04 11.47
N ASN A 108 4.19 -8.78 10.22
CA ASN A 108 4.87 -7.53 9.84
C ASN A 108 4.02 -6.30 10.16
N VAL A 109 2.73 -6.35 9.82
CA VAL A 109 1.77 -5.28 10.13
C VAL A 109 1.68 -5.08 11.64
N MET A 110 1.58 -6.16 12.39
CA MET A 110 1.48 -6.09 13.84
C MET A 110 2.75 -5.49 14.46
N LYS A 111 3.92 -5.87 13.98
CA LYS A 111 5.20 -5.30 14.41
C LYS A 111 5.29 -3.79 14.12
N VAL A 112 4.90 -3.38 12.92
CA VAL A 112 4.89 -1.96 12.52
C VAL A 112 3.90 -1.16 13.35
N LEU A 113 2.70 -1.68 13.60
CA LEU A 113 1.68 -1.04 14.45
C LEU A 113 2.14 -0.92 15.90
N ASP A 114 2.79 -1.95 16.44
CA ASP A 114 3.29 -1.96 17.81
C ASP A 114 4.32 -0.85 18.07
N GLN A 115 5.08 -0.49 17.06
CA GLN A 115 6.11 0.54 17.15
C GLN A 115 5.61 1.96 16.85
N GLY A 116 4.31 2.17 16.89
CA GLY A 116 3.72 3.49 16.71
C GLY A 116 3.72 3.96 15.26
N ALA A 117 3.33 3.10 14.35
CA ALA A 117 3.25 3.22 12.88
C ALA A 117 2.82 4.58 12.27
N VAL A 118 3.24 5.66 12.87
CA VAL A 118 3.33 6.96 12.23
C VAL A 118 4.65 6.96 11.46
N CYS A 119 4.67 7.47 10.27
CA CYS A 119 5.77 7.38 9.29
C CYS A 119 7.22 7.55 9.81
N LEU A 120 7.45 7.93 11.05
CA LEU A 120 8.77 8.32 11.56
C LEU A 120 9.08 7.87 13.00
N ASN A 121 8.14 7.29 13.74
CA ASN A 121 8.39 6.95 15.15
C ASN A 121 8.86 5.51 15.27
N ILE A 122 10.15 5.33 15.21
CA ILE A 122 10.82 4.06 15.47
C ILE A 122 11.34 4.12 16.91
N ASP A 123 10.84 3.23 17.76
CA ASP A 123 11.40 3.04 19.10
C ASP A 123 12.73 2.28 19.00
N ALA A 124 13.83 3.01 18.98
CA ALA A 124 15.16 2.44 18.88
C ALA A 124 15.50 1.44 20.01
N SER A 125 14.77 1.49 21.13
CA SER A 125 14.95 0.52 22.22
C SER A 125 14.48 -0.89 21.88
N GLN A 126 13.68 -1.04 20.83
CA GLN A 126 13.18 -2.33 20.34
C GLN A 126 14.05 -2.94 19.24
N ALA A 127 15.15 -2.27 18.83
CA ALA A 127 16.02 -2.75 17.77
C ALA A 127 16.50 -4.19 18.05
N GLY A 128 16.37 -5.06 17.06
CA GLY A 128 16.77 -6.47 17.15
C GLY A 128 15.90 -7.35 18.05
N LYS A 129 14.78 -6.84 18.59
CA LYS A 129 13.84 -7.66 19.38
C LYS A 129 12.81 -8.29 18.47
N THR A 130 12.64 -9.59 18.60
CA THR A 130 11.60 -10.36 17.89
C THR A 130 10.40 -10.53 18.81
N MET A 131 9.20 -10.28 18.30
CA MET A 131 7.97 -10.57 19.03
C MET A 131 7.61 -12.04 18.94
N SER A 132 7.13 -12.61 20.05
CA SER A 132 6.58 -13.97 20.02
C SER A 132 5.24 -14.02 19.28
N ALA A 133 4.89 -15.18 18.73
CA ALA A 133 3.56 -15.37 18.10
C ALA A 133 2.41 -15.06 19.07
N ALA A 134 2.59 -15.35 20.37
CA ALA A 134 1.59 -15.05 21.38
C ALA A 134 1.43 -13.55 21.63
N ASP A 135 2.52 -12.77 21.53
CA ASP A 135 2.46 -11.32 21.68
C ASP A 135 1.87 -10.68 20.43
N LEU A 136 2.21 -11.16 19.24
CA LEU A 136 1.58 -10.73 17.98
C LEU A 136 0.07 -10.95 18.01
N ALA A 137 -0.38 -12.13 18.47
CA ALA A 137 -1.82 -12.43 18.57
C ALA A 137 -2.58 -11.47 19.53
N LYS A 138 -1.93 -10.99 20.60
CA LYS A 138 -2.53 -9.98 21.49
C LYS A 138 -2.75 -8.63 20.82
N LEU A 139 -1.95 -8.30 19.80
CA LEU A 139 -2.05 -7.03 19.09
C LEU A 139 -3.26 -6.98 18.15
N GLU A 140 -3.78 -8.12 17.71
CA GLU A 140 -4.95 -8.16 16.83
C GLU A 140 -6.15 -7.44 17.41
N THR A 141 -6.32 -7.51 18.73
CA THR A 141 -7.45 -6.91 19.47
C THR A 141 -7.03 -5.77 20.41
N SER A 142 -5.83 -5.24 20.28
CA SER A 142 -5.33 -4.15 21.11
C SER A 142 -5.96 -2.80 20.72
N ASP A 143 -6.50 -2.08 21.71
CA ASP A 143 -7.08 -0.73 21.51
C ASP A 143 -6.01 0.37 21.35
N LYS A 144 -4.73 0.06 21.58
CA LYS A 144 -3.64 1.06 21.54
C LYS A 144 -3.36 1.66 20.16
N PHE A 145 -3.89 1.06 19.09
CA PHE A 145 -3.66 1.52 17.72
C PHE A 145 -4.66 2.56 17.24
N GLY A 146 -5.56 3.02 18.12
CA GLY A 146 -6.55 4.03 17.78
C GLY A 146 -7.67 3.56 16.86
N ASP A 147 -7.86 2.24 16.72
CA ASP A 147 -8.88 1.64 15.88
C ASP A 147 -10.29 1.67 16.50
N ILE A 148 -10.39 1.98 17.78
CA ILE A 148 -11.67 2.31 18.42
C ILE A 148 -11.88 3.82 18.35
N VAL A 149 -13.03 4.24 17.86
CA VAL A 149 -13.36 5.67 17.69
C VAL A 149 -13.14 6.43 19.01
N GLY A 150 -12.33 7.50 18.94
CA GLY A 150 -11.99 8.32 20.11
C GLY A 150 -10.74 7.87 20.87
N THR A 151 -10.08 6.78 20.48
CA THR A 151 -8.84 6.31 21.13
C THR A 151 -7.56 6.71 20.38
N GLY A 152 -7.69 7.24 19.16
CA GLY A 152 -6.57 7.66 18.33
C GLY A 152 -7.00 8.00 16.91
N GLU A 153 -6.03 8.04 16.01
CA GLU A 153 -6.23 8.47 14.61
C GLU A 153 -6.86 7.40 13.71
N GLY A 154 -6.94 6.16 14.15
CA GLY A 154 -7.40 5.00 13.39
C GLY A 154 -6.29 4.00 13.12
N ARG A 155 -6.65 2.72 12.95
CA ARG A 155 -5.70 1.64 12.67
C ARG A 155 -5.12 1.80 11.26
N ASN A 156 -3.88 2.19 11.18
CA ASN A 156 -3.15 2.43 9.93
C ASN A 156 -2.40 1.15 9.49
N TRP A 157 -3.12 0.09 9.24
CA TRP A 157 -2.57 -1.24 9.02
C TRP A 157 -2.06 -1.49 7.61
N ALA A 158 -2.70 -0.91 6.58
CA ALA A 158 -2.29 -1.07 5.18
C ALA A 158 -1.38 0.07 4.71
N HIS A 159 -1.73 1.30 5.07
CA HIS A 159 -1.03 2.52 4.65
C HIS A 159 -0.75 2.53 3.14
N VAL A 160 -1.81 2.41 2.33
CA VAL A 160 -1.67 2.46 0.87
C VAL A 160 -1.25 3.86 0.44
N ASN A 161 -0.20 3.93 -0.35
CA ASN A 161 0.40 5.19 -0.77
C ASN A 161 0.46 5.41 -2.29
N SER A 162 0.19 4.39 -3.10
CA SER A 162 -0.03 4.53 -4.53
C SER A 162 -1.02 3.51 -5.05
N VAL A 163 -1.73 3.89 -6.09
CA VAL A 163 -2.61 3.02 -6.87
C VAL A 163 -2.31 3.28 -8.33
N ASP A 164 -2.06 2.23 -9.10
CA ASP A 164 -1.86 2.30 -10.53
C ASP A 164 -2.83 1.39 -11.26
N TYR A 165 -3.36 1.83 -12.39
CA TYR A 165 -4.31 1.06 -13.17
C TYR A 165 -3.61 0.26 -14.26
N ASP A 166 -3.89 -1.04 -14.32
CA ASP A 166 -3.45 -1.88 -15.43
C ASP A 166 -4.62 -2.13 -16.42
N PRO A 167 -4.64 -1.42 -17.56
CA PRO A 167 -5.71 -1.55 -18.53
C PRO A 167 -5.71 -2.89 -19.27
N THR A 168 -4.62 -3.66 -19.18
CA THR A 168 -4.48 -4.92 -19.93
C THR A 168 -5.39 -6.02 -19.38
N ASP A 169 -5.78 -5.93 -18.12
CA ASP A 169 -6.61 -6.93 -17.44
C ASP A 169 -7.57 -6.35 -16.41
N ASP A 170 -7.84 -5.04 -16.49
CA ASP A 170 -8.76 -4.30 -15.62
C ASP A 170 -8.48 -4.56 -14.13
N SER A 171 -7.28 -4.24 -13.70
CA SER A 171 -6.83 -4.44 -12.34
C SER A 171 -6.11 -3.20 -11.80
N ILE A 172 -5.86 -3.18 -10.50
CA ILE A 172 -5.05 -2.17 -9.84
C ILE A 172 -3.78 -2.78 -9.26
N ILE A 173 -2.70 -2.01 -9.26
CA ILE A 173 -1.46 -2.29 -8.57
C ILE A 173 -1.34 -1.29 -7.43
N ILE A 174 -1.20 -1.78 -6.21
CA ILE A 174 -1.10 -0.94 -5.03
C ILE A 174 0.24 -1.10 -4.33
N SER A 175 0.71 -0.02 -3.73
CA SER A 175 1.80 -0.08 -2.74
C SER A 175 1.23 0.02 -1.34
N SER A 176 1.35 -1.04 -0.57
CA SER A 176 0.96 -1.09 0.84
C SER A 176 2.20 -0.99 1.72
N ARG A 177 2.41 0.19 2.33
CA ARG A 177 3.62 0.51 3.09
C ARG A 177 3.81 -0.42 4.28
N HIS A 178 2.78 -0.58 5.10
CA HIS A 178 2.89 -1.35 6.34
C HIS A 178 2.88 -2.86 6.11
N GLN A 179 2.42 -3.33 4.96
CA GLN A 179 2.61 -4.71 4.51
C GLN A 179 4.02 -4.94 3.90
N SER A 180 4.78 -3.88 3.60
CA SER A 180 5.98 -3.95 2.77
C SER A 180 5.70 -4.80 1.52
N ALA A 181 4.62 -4.45 0.81
CA ALA A 181 4.12 -5.24 -0.31
C ALA A 181 3.63 -4.38 -1.47
N ILE A 182 3.90 -4.82 -2.69
CA ILE A 182 3.26 -4.35 -3.91
C ILE A 182 2.31 -5.46 -4.34
N ILE A 183 1.04 -5.12 -4.59
CA ILE A 183 -0.02 -6.10 -4.73
C ILE A 183 -0.87 -5.76 -5.95
N LYS A 184 -1.14 -6.74 -6.80
CA LYS A 184 -2.08 -6.60 -7.92
C LYS A 184 -3.42 -7.25 -7.57
N ILE A 185 -4.50 -6.47 -7.73
CA ILE A 185 -5.86 -6.88 -7.37
C ILE A 185 -6.78 -6.65 -8.57
N GLY A 186 -7.54 -7.65 -8.94
CA GLY A 186 -8.50 -7.56 -10.03
C GLY A 186 -9.74 -6.72 -9.70
N ARG A 187 -10.53 -6.40 -10.72
CA ARG A 187 -11.86 -5.79 -10.57
C ARG A 187 -12.80 -6.68 -9.73
N ASP A 188 -12.59 -7.99 -9.78
CA ASP A 188 -13.30 -8.99 -8.98
C ASP A 188 -12.86 -9.06 -7.51
N LYS A 189 -11.99 -8.13 -7.07
CA LYS A 189 -11.43 -8.01 -5.72
C LYS A 189 -10.53 -9.19 -5.32
N LYS A 190 -10.11 -10.01 -6.28
CA LYS A 190 -9.17 -11.10 -6.02
C LYS A 190 -7.73 -10.69 -6.26
N ILE A 191 -6.86 -11.11 -5.38
CA ILE A 191 -5.42 -10.90 -5.52
C ILE A 191 -4.91 -11.75 -6.68
N LYS A 192 -4.26 -11.09 -7.64
CA LYS A 192 -3.59 -11.74 -8.76
C LYS A 192 -2.19 -12.19 -8.37
N TRP A 193 -1.43 -11.32 -7.73
CA TRP A 193 -0.10 -11.62 -7.17
C TRP A 193 0.28 -10.63 -6.06
N ILE A 194 1.26 -11.05 -5.25
CA ILE A 194 1.87 -10.25 -4.18
C ILE A 194 3.39 -10.26 -4.38
N PHE A 195 4.00 -9.10 -4.41
CA PHE A 195 5.44 -8.92 -4.24
C PHE A 195 5.75 -8.43 -2.82
N SER A 196 6.37 -9.28 -2.04
CA SER A 196 6.78 -9.03 -0.66
C SER A 196 7.72 -10.13 -0.20
N SER A 197 8.49 -9.90 0.87
CA SER A 197 9.14 -10.99 1.63
C SER A 197 8.09 -12.05 2.02
N PRO A 198 8.42 -13.34 1.95
CA PRO A 198 7.46 -14.43 2.24
C PRO A 198 7.09 -14.56 3.72
N GLU A 199 7.82 -13.88 4.62
CA GLU A 199 7.63 -14.03 6.06
C GLU A 199 6.30 -13.46 6.55
N GLY A 200 5.69 -14.16 7.49
CA GLY A 200 4.48 -13.75 8.18
C GLY A 200 3.19 -13.78 7.36
N TRP A 201 3.23 -14.16 6.09
CA TRP A 201 2.02 -14.35 5.32
C TRP A 201 1.32 -15.64 5.71
N ARG A 202 0.01 -15.56 5.98
CA ARG A 202 -0.84 -16.70 6.31
C ARG A 202 -1.33 -17.40 5.05
N ASP A 203 -1.87 -18.61 5.21
CA ASP A 203 -2.45 -19.40 4.11
C ASP A 203 -3.56 -18.61 3.40
N GLY A 204 -3.66 -18.80 2.07
CA GLY A 204 -4.56 -18.02 1.21
C GLY A 204 -3.92 -16.80 0.56
N TRP A 205 -2.99 -16.14 1.25
CA TRP A 205 -2.18 -15.04 0.70
C TRP A 205 -0.79 -15.51 0.26
N LYS A 206 -0.21 -16.45 0.99
CA LYS A 206 1.12 -17.01 0.74
C LYS A 206 1.27 -17.58 -0.67
N GLU A 207 0.25 -18.20 -1.20
CA GLU A 207 0.20 -18.79 -2.54
C GLU A 207 0.15 -17.74 -3.67
N LYS A 208 -0.03 -16.48 -3.32
CA LYS A 208 -0.03 -15.35 -4.25
C LYS A 208 1.33 -14.67 -4.39
N LEU A 209 2.31 -15.07 -3.58
CA LEU A 209 3.64 -14.48 -3.62
C LEU A 209 4.35 -14.79 -4.94
N LEU A 210 5.04 -13.79 -5.47
CA LEU A 210 5.91 -13.94 -6.63
C LEU A 210 7.22 -14.62 -6.21
N THR A 211 7.73 -15.47 -7.09
CA THR A 211 9.01 -16.14 -6.89
C THR A 211 10.15 -15.30 -7.47
N PRO A 212 11.15 -14.89 -6.66
CA PRO A 212 12.34 -14.22 -7.16
C PRO A 212 13.14 -15.07 -8.14
N VAL A 213 13.54 -14.45 -9.26
CA VAL A 213 14.36 -15.11 -10.28
C VAL A 213 15.51 -14.20 -10.73
N LYS A 214 16.56 -14.82 -11.29
CA LYS A 214 17.62 -14.17 -12.05
C LYS A 214 17.83 -14.92 -13.35
N ASP A 215 17.78 -14.22 -14.47
CA ASP A 215 17.86 -14.81 -15.81
C ASP A 215 16.87 -15.99 -15.99
N GLY A 216 15.66 -15.82 -15.45
CA GLY A 216 14.59 -16.81 -15.51
C GLY A 216 14.75 -18.04 -14.60
N LYS A 217 15.79 -18.10 -13.76
CA LYS A 217 16.03 -19.18 -12.81
C LYS A 217 15.70 -18.72 -11.39
N PRO A 218 14.99 -19.52 -10.57
CA PRO A 218 14.77 -19.19 -9.16
C PRO A 218 16.07 -18.95 -8.42
N ILE A 219 16.10 -17.91 -7.59
CA ILE A 219 17.19 -17.63 -6.67
C ILE A 219 16.82 -18.08 -5.28
N ALA A 220 17.82 -18.50 -4.48
CA ALA A 220 17.59 -18.89 -3.11
C ALA A 220 17.32 -17.66 -2.25
N CYS A 221 16.23 -17.70 -1.47
CA CYS A 221 15.91 -16.71 -0.47
C CYS A 221 15.79 -17.39 0.90
N HIS A 222 16.42 -16.83 1.90
CA HIS A 222 16.39 -17.27 3.29
C HIS A 222 15.68 -16.20 4.12
N GLY A 223 14.39 -16.45 4.38
CA GLY A 223 13.53 -15.44 4.99
C GLY A 223 13.40 -14.19 4.09
N SER A 224 13.82 -13.05 4.63
CA SER A 224 13.78 -11.76 3.94
C SER A 224 14.99 -11.44 3.08
N THR A 225 16.03 -12.29 3.07
CA THR A 225 17.27 -12.08 2.34
C THR A 225 17.37 -13.06 1.18
N CYS A 226 17.74 -12.58 0.00
CA CYS A 226 17.94 -13.40 -1.19
C CYS A 226 19.39 -13.35 -1.67
N GLU A 227 19.79 -14.38 -2.40
CA GLU A 227 21.10 -14.41 -3.07
C GLU A 227 21.14 -13.43 -4.25
N GLY A 228 22.36 -13.02 -4.63
CA GLY A 228 22.61 -12.13 -5.76
C GLY A 228 22.15 -10.69 -5.46
N ASP A 229 21.76 -9.99 -6.52
CA ASP A 229 21.40 -8.56 -6.45
C ASP A 229 19.89 -8.31 -6.21
N PHE A 230 19.14 -9.36 -5.90
CA PHE A 230 17.72 -9.23 -5.62
C PHE A 230 17.46 -8.86 -4.15
N ASP A 231 16.60 -7.87 -3.94
CA ASP A 231 16.12 -7.54 -2.61
C ASP A 231 14.62 -7.17 -2.67
N TYR A 232 13.90 -7.49 -1.60
CA TYR A 232 12.52 -7.06 -1.39
C TYR A 232 12.45 -5.56 -1.11
N THR A 233 11.28 -4.97 -1.32
CA THR A 233 11.01 -3.59 -0.90
C THR A 233 10.49 -3.55 0.54
N TRP A 234 10.86 -2.49 1.25
CA TRP A 234 10.51 -2.29 2.65
C TRP A 234 9.89 -0.92 2.86
N THR A 235 8.64 -0.91 3.30
CA THR A 235 7.86 0.32 3.52
C THR A 235 7.82 1.26 2.31
N GLN A 236 7.85 0.70 1.12
CA GLN A 236 7.98 1.39 -0.17
C GLN A 236 6.83 2.34 -0.47
N HIS A 237 7.08 3.24 -1.42
CA HIS A 237 6.11 4.15 -2.02
C HIS A 237 6.13 4.01 -3.54
N THR A 238 5.09 4.57 -4.19
CA THR A 238 5.06 4.85 -5.64
C THR A 238 5.32 3.61 -6.51
N ALA A 239 4.55 2.55 -6.30
CA ALA A 239 4.60 1.39 -7.20
C ALA A 239 3.78 1.68 -8.47
N PHE A 240 4.46 2.00 -9.57
CA PHE A 240 3.85 2.32 -10.85
C PHE A 240 4.36 1.42 -11.96
N ARG A 241 3.46 1.02 -12.83
CA ARG A 241 3.74 0.28 -14.05
C ARG A 241 4.45 1.18 -15.06
N ILE A 242 5.42 0.65 -15.79
CA ILE A 242 6.03 1.32 -16.94
C ILE A 242 5.27 0.86 -18.19
N ASP A 243 4.38 1.70 -18.68
CA ASP A 243 3.44 1.33 -19.75
C ASP A 243 4.12 0.90 -21.04
N GLU A 244 5.15 1.65 -21.47
CA GLU A 244 5.87 1.39 -22.72
C GLU A 244 6.66 0.06 -22.71
N LYS A 245 6.87 -0.52 -21.52
CA LYS A 245 7.60 -1.79 -21.35
C LYS A 245 6.72 -2.94 -20.93
N SER A 246 5.43 -2.69 -20.72
CA SER A 246 4.52 -3.64 -20.08
C SER A 246 3.41 -4.09 -21.03
N ASP A 247 3.03 -5.35 -20.91
CA ASP A 247 1.88 -5.94 -21.58
C ASP A 247 1.07 -6.81 -20.60
N LYS A 248 0.13 -7.60 -21.11
CA LYS A 248 -0.70 -8.48 -20.26
C LYS A 248 0.05 -9.67 -19.64
N HIS A 249 1.24 -10.00 -20.14
CA HIS A 249 2.05 -11.14 -19.68
C HIS A 249 3.21 -10.71 -18.80
N VAL A 250 3.87 -9.63 -19.20
CA VAL A 250 5.04 -9.11 -18.51
C VAL A 250 4.84 -7.64 -18.20
N ILE A 251 5.00 -7.28 -16.95
CA ILE A 251 4.96 -5.89 -16.52
C ILE A 251 6.26 -5.47 -15.85
N TYR A 252 6.59 -4.20 -15.99
CA TYR A 252 7.68 -3.55 -15.28
C TYR A 252 7.09 -2.58 -14.28
N VAL A 253 7.50 -2.72 -13.01
CA VAL A 253 7.01 -1.89 -11.91
C VAL A 253 8.17 -1.15 -11.28
N THR A 254 8.05 0.18 -11.17
CA THR A 254 8.96 1.02 -10.40
C THR A 254 8.53 1.05 -8.94
N ALA A 255 9.45 1.30 -8.02
CA ALA A 255 9.12 1.67 -6.66
C ALA A 255 10.23 2.52 -6.03
N PHE A 256 9.85 3.36 -5.09
CA PHE A 256 10.78 3.96 -4.13
C PHE A 256 10.74 3.12 -2.86
N ASP A 257 11.79 2.36 -2.63
CA ASP A 257 11.98 1.56 -1.43
C ASP A 257 12.53 2.46 -0.31
N ASN A 258 11.72 2.76 0.69
CA ASN A 258 12.14 3.57 1.82
C ASN A 258 13.21 2.86 2.68
N GLY A 259 13.19 1.53 2.69
CA GLY A 259 14.14 0.72 3.42
C GLY A 259 13.93 0.68 4.93
N ASP A 260 12.85 1.27 5.44
CA ASP A 260 12.50 1.12 6.86
C ASP A 260 12.10 -0.33 7.13
N ALA A 261 12.39 -0.83 8.33
CA ALA A 261 12.04 -2.19 8.71
C ALA A 261 12.60 -3.29 7.78
N ARG A 262 13.71 -3.02 7.14
CA ARG A 262 14.38 -3.99 6.28
C ARG A 262 14.67 -5.26 7.07
N GLY A 263 14.37 -6.41 6.45
CA GLY A 263 14.53 -7.71 7.09
C GLY A 263 13.47 -8.03 8.14
N MET A 264 12.36 -7.27 8.22
CA MET A 264 11.28 -7.45 9.19
C MET A 264 11.64 -7.14 10.65
N ASP A 265 12.86 -6.74 10.92
CA ASP A 265 13.27 -6.30 12.25
C ASP A 265 12.85 -4.86 12.49
N GLN A 266 12.10 -4.64 13.54
CA GLN A 266 11.59 -3.33 13.92
C GLN A 266 12.11 -2.93 15.31
N PRO A 267 12.70 -1.73 15.43
CA PRO A 267 13.18 -0.85 14.36
C PRO A 267 14.38 -1.46 13.66
N ALA A 268 14.51 -1.20 12.36
CA ALA A 268 15.66 -1.66 11.59
C ALA A 268 16.96 -1.11 12.17
N LEU A 269 18.01 -1.92 12.18
CA LEU A 269 19.35 -1.49 12.56
C LEU A 269 19.85 -0.40 11.61
N ALA A 270 20.71 0.50 12.09
CA ALA A 270 21.18 1.65 11.31
C ALA A 270 21.87 1.23 10.00
N GLU A 271 22.64 0.15 10.03
CA GLU A 271 23.34 -0.42 8.88
C GLU A 271 22.37 -1.05 7.83
N MET A 272 21.13 -1.33 8.21
CA MET A 272 20.11 -1.87 7.31
C MET A 272 19.23 -0.78 6.70
N LYS A 273 19.44 0.49 7.06
CA LYS A 273 18.65 1.61 6.60
C LYS A 273 19.29 2.26 5.39
N TYR A 274 18.72 2.03 4.24
CA TYR A 274 18.98 2.80 3.04
C TYR A 274 17.72 2.86 2.18
N SER A 275 17.54 3.96 1.48
CA SER A 275 16.47 4.11 0.50
C SER A 275 17.04 3.92 -0.90
N ARG A 276 16.21 3.45 -1.83
CA ARG A 276 16.61 3.25 -3.21
C ARG A 276 15.40 3.36 -4.16
N ALA A 277 15.64 3.79 -5.38
CA ALA A 277 14.72 3.58 -6.47
C ALA A 277 15.01 2.21 -7.11
N VAL A 278 13.98 1.49 -7.53
CA VAL A 278 14.10 0.13 -8.08
C VAL A 278 13.14 -0.08 -9.23
N VAL A 279 13.48 -1.01 -10.11
CA VAL A 279 12.59 -1.52 -11.16
C VAL A 279 12.59 -3.03 -11.11
N TYR A 280 11.38 -3.58 -11.08
CA TYR A 280 11.16 -5.03 -11.16
C TYR A 280 10.45 -5.39 -12.46
N ARG A 281 10.88 -6.51 -13.05
CA ARG A 281 10.20 -7.18 -14.14
C ARG A 281 9.39 -8.34 -13.56
N ILE A 282 8.10 -8.38 -13.83
CA ILE A 282 7.18 -9.41 -13.33
C ILE A 282 6.62 -10.17 -14.52
N ASP A 283 6.85 -11.48 -14.55
CA ASP A 283 6.20 -12.41 -15.47
C ASP A 283 4.93 -12.92 -14.79
N GLN A 284 3.79 -12.40 -15.24
CA GLN A 284 2.49 -12.66 -14.60
C GLN A 284 2.00 -14.09 -14.79
N ASP A 285 2.38 -14.71 -15.91
CA ASP A 285 1.99 -16.10 -16.22
C ASP A 285 2.78 -17.10 -15.37
N LYS A 286 4.07 -16.86 -15.20
CA LYS A 286 4.95 -17.71 -14.38
C LYS A 286 4.94 -17.37 -12.91
N LYS A 287 4.34 -16.26 -12.52
CA LYS A 287 4.38 -15.75 -11.13
C LYS A 287 5.82 -15.52 -10.63
N THR A 288 6.67 -14.96 -11.47
CA THR A 288 8.07 -14.69 -11.13
C THR A 288 8.37 -13.20 -11.17
N ILE A 289 9.38 -12.80 -10.41
CA ILE A 289 9.84 -11.43 -10.31
C ILE A 289 11.36 -11.35 -10.37
N GLU A 290 11.88 -10.40 -11.12
CA GLU A 290 13.31 -10.13 -11.28
C GLU A 290 13.59 -8.65 -11.02
N GLN A 291 14.58 -8.35 -10.19
CA GLN A 291 15.07 -6.99 -10.04
C GLN A 291 15.97 -6.66 -11.23
N VAL A 292 15.59 -5.64 -12.00
CA VAL A 292 16.30 -5.27 -13.24
C VAL A 292 17.03 -3.93 -13.16
N TRP A 293 16.72 -3.17 -12.11
CA TRP A 293 17.44 -1.92 -11.82
C TRP A 293 17.24 -1.53 -10.35
#